data_137dd0717da4b0a05b158de3e82b8a24
#
_entry.id   137dd0717da4b0a05b158de3e82b8a24
#
_cell.length_a   1.000
_cell.length_b   1.000
_cell.length_c   1.000
_cell.angle_alpha   90.00
_cell.angle_beta   90.00
_cell.angle_gamma   90.00
#
_symmetry.space_group_name_H-M   'P 1'
#
loop_
_entity.id
_entity.type
_entity.pdbx_description
1 polymer ?
#
loop_
_entity_poly.entity_id
_entity_poly.type
_entity_poly.pdbx_seq_one_letter_code
_entity_poly.pdbx_strand_id
1 'polypeptide(L)'
;MIFHSIYKDKKSIVLENTKLRAEFIPVPGGKLASFINKETGYEYLLQRGNESYRNQPFGGNFVNGECSGFDDMFPTIDKCLFDAEPWKGVEMADHGEVWSLPWGFEIDGHFLHLSVEGINFPYKIEKHIYFSAPSSLRIDYTLTNYSTYDFEFLWAGHLMLNIEEGTKVEVPEECEQIVTVLSNEKRKFGDENNWPFLIDSKGERYRADIARSKDIKGFEKYYFKDKLKSGWCELKYPGNKNILKISFSADTVPYLGILMNEGGWDDLYNIIIEPCTVCYDRPDLAKEYGQVSKVEAQRTYKWYIEITI
;
A
#
# COMPACT_ATOMS: atom_id res chain seq x y z
N MET A 1 -1.07 0.35 24.95
CA MET A 1 0.36 0.50 25.38
C MET A 1 1.27 0.46 24.17
N ILE A 2 2.48 1.04 24.29
CA ILE A 2 3.53 0.95 23.25
C ILE A 2 4.78 0.38 23.91
N PHE A 3 5.45 -0.59 23.25
CA PHE A 3 6.65 -1.23 23.79
C PHE A 3 7.54 -1.80 22.68
N HIS A 4 8.82 -2.01 23.02
CA HIS A 4 9.79 -2.60 22.10
C HIS A 4 9.60 -4.12 22.01
N SER A 5 9.80 -4.67 20.80
CA SER A 5 9.68 -6.09 20.49
C SER A 5 10.75 -6.49 19.45
N ILE A 6 10.64 -7.72 18.99
CA ILE A 6 11.45 -8.27 17.90
C ILE A 6 10.50 -8.99 16.95
N TYR A 7 10.47 -8.54 15.70
CA TYR A 7 9.79 -9.23 14.61
C TYR A 7 10.83 -9.95 13.75
N LYS A 8 10.80 -11.29 13.74
CA LYS A 8 11.87 -12.11 13.16
C LYS A 8 13.23 -11.71 13.80
N ASP A 9 14.15 -11.17 13.03
CA ASP A 9 15.47 -10.69 13.48
C ASP A 9 15.55 -9.13 13.57
N LYS A 10 14.43 -8.41 13.42
CA LYS A 10 14.38 -6.96 13.42
C LYS A 10 13.84 -6.40 14.72
N LYS A 11 14.45 -5.31 15.21
CA LYS A 11 13.87 -4.51 16.30
C LYS A 11 12.55 -3.92 15.82
N SER A 12 11.51 -4.10 16.60
CA SER A 12 10.16 -3.63 16.29
C SER A 12 9.56 -2.87 17.47
N ILE A 13 8.45 -2.19 17.19
CA ILE A 13 7.65 -1.45 18.15
C ILE A 13 6.21 -1.93 18.02
N VAL A 14 5.64 -2.33 19.13
CA VAL A 14 4.25 -2.80 19.20
C VAL A 14 3.38 -1.72 19.81
N LEU A 15 2.29 -1.39 19.10
CA LEU A 15 1.13 -0.70 19.66
C LEU A 15 0.06 -1.74 19.96
N GLU A 16 -0.44 -1.75 21.18
CA GLU A 16 -1.43 -2.74 21.59
C GLU A 16 -2.51 -2.13 22.49
N ASN A 17 -3.74 -2.52 22.24
CA ASN A 17 -4.88 -2.27 23.12
C ASN A 17 -5.67 -3.55 23.39
N THR A 18 -6.92 -3.48 23.86
CA THR A 18 -7.73 -4.67 24.16
C THR A 18 -8.16 -5.46 22.93
N LYS A 19 -8.26 -4.81 21.75
CA LYS A 19 -8.76 -5.42 20.51
C LYS A 19 -7.69 -5.64 19.45
N LEU A 20 -6.71 -4.75 19.38
CA LEU A 20 -5.72 -4.69 18.29
C LEU A 20 -4.30 -4.84 18.80
N ARG A 21 -3.48 -5.50 18.00
CA ARG A 21 -2.02 -5.48 18.08
C ARG A 21 -1.46 -5.11 16.71
N ALA A 22 -0.69 -4.01 16.67
CA ALA A 22 0.00 -3.51 15.48
C ALA A 22 1.51 -3.48 15.76
N GLU A 23 2.33 -4.11 14.91
CA GLU A 23 3.78 -4.19 15.09
C GLU A 23 4.50 -3.53 13.93
N PHE A 24 5.32 -2.54 14.23
CA PHE A 24 6.08 -1.75 13.27
C PHE A 24 7.57 -2.08 13.31
N ILE A 25 8.20 -2.14 12.14
CA ILE A 25 9.65 -2.26 11.97
C ILE A 25 10.16 -0.91 11.46
N PRO A 26 10.86 -0.10 12.29
CA PRO A 26 11.42 1.16 11.79
C PRO A 26 12.53 0.94 10.76
N VAL A 27 13.34 -0.12 10.92
CA VAL A 27 14.48 -0.43 10.04
C VAL A 27 14.41 -1.88 9.56
N PRO A 28 14.17 -2.08 8.23
CA PRO A 28 13.96 -1.09 7.18
C PRO A 28 12.50 -0.66 7.05
N GLY A 29 12.27 0.48 6.38
CA GLY A 29 11.02 0.85 5.72
C GLY A 29 9.93 1.49 6.58
N GLY A 30 10.08 1.56 7.92
CA GLY A 30 8.98 2.06 8.77
C GLY A 30 7.68 1.27 8.58
N LYS A 31 7.81 -0.02 8.26
CA LYS A 31 6.77 -0.97 7.84
C LYS A 31 5.84 -1.37 8.99
N LEU A 32 4.53 -1.46 8.73
CA LEU A 32 3.62 -2.21 9.60
C LEU A 32 3.72 -3.70 9.22
N ALA A 33 4.40 -4.49 10.06
CA ALA A 33 4.74 -5.88 9.78
C ALA A 33 3.66 -6.88 10.18
N SER A 34 2.84 -6.54 11.18
CA SER A 34 1.77 -7.40 11.72
C SER A 34 0.59 -6.56 12.19
N PHE A 35 -0.63 -6.99 11.90
CA PHE A 35 -1.87 -6.35 12.35
C PHE A 35 -2.91 -7.40 12.72
N ILE A 36 -3.07 -7.62 14.02
CA ILE A 36 -3.84 -8.74 14.58
C ILE A 36 -5.11 -8.25 15.27
N ASN A 37 -6.23 -8.91 14.93
CA ASN A 37 -7.44 -8.89 15.75
C ASN A 37 -7.24 -9.83 16.94
N LYS A 38 -7.18 -9.29 18.16
CA LYS A 38 -6.93 -10.07 19.39
C LYS A 38 -8.11 -10.93 19.84
N GLU A 39 -9.31 -10.60 19.39
CA GLU A 39 -10.51 -11.38 19.73
C GLU A 39 -10.56 -12.70 18.95
N THR A 40 -10.15 -12.66 17.67
CA THR A 40 -10.16 -13.84 16.78
C THR A 40 -8.81 -14.48 16.60
N GLY A 41 -7.71 -13.77 16.96
CA GLY A 41 -6.33 -14.15 16.66
C GLY A 41 -5.97 -13.99 15.17
N TYR A 42 -6.82 -13.36 14.36
CA TYR A 42 -6.60 -13.26 12.92
C TYR A 42 -5.53 -12.21 12.60
N GLU A 43 -4.49 -12.64 11.87
CA GLU A 43 -3.47 -11.77 11.27
C GLU A 43 -3.94 -11.33 9.89
N TYR A 44 -4.19 -10.03 9.71
CA TYR A 44 -4.66 -9.49 8.43
C TYR A 44 -3.56 -9.33 7.39
N LEU A 45 -2.35 -9.03 7.83
CA LEU A 45 -1.25 -8.79 6.90
C LEU A 45 -0.59 -10.10 6.45
N LEU A 46 -0.23 -10.18 5.17
CA LEU A 46 0.53 -11.30 4.63
C LEU A 46 1.81 -11.49 5.42
N GLN A 47 2.07 -12.72 5.85
CA GLN A 47 3.27 -13.14 6.55
C GLN A 47 4.10 -14.09 5.68
N ARG A 48 5.42 -13.92 5.67
CA ARG A 48 6.34 -14.88 5.03
C ARG A 48 6.88 -15.85 6.08
N GLY A 49 6.94 -17.13 5.71
CA GLY A 49 7.37 -18.20 6.62
C GLY A 49 8.88 -18.28 6.93
N ASN A 50 9.70 -17.37 6.39
CA ASN A 50 11.14 -17.33 6.67
C ASN A 50 11.43 -16.82 8.10
N GLU A 51 12.46 -17.39 8.73
CA GLU A 51 12.87 -17.04 10.09
C GLU A 51 13.52 -15.64 10.17
N SER A 52 14.31 -15.27 9.15
CA SER A 52 15.01 -13.98 9.10
C SER A 52 14.35 -13.07 8.07
N TYR A 53 14.30 -11.77 8.37
CA TYR A 53 13.75 -10.76 7.47
C TYR A 53 14.62 -10.61 6.22
N ARG A 54 14.00 -10.66 5.04
CA ARG A 54 14.69 -10.51 3.74
C ARG A 54 14.96 -9.06 3.42
N ASN A 55 16.10 -8.55 3.91
CA ASN A 55 16.51 -7.18 3.61
C ASN A 55 16.89 -7.01 2.14
N GLN A 56 16.61 -5.81 1.63
CA GLN A 56 17.18 -5.33 0.37
C GLN A 56 17.94 -4.01 0.62
N PRO A 57 19.04 -3.77 -0.10
CA PRO A 57 19.71 -2.48 -0.05
C PRO A 57 18.84 -1.41 -0.74
N PHE A 58 19.18 -0.14 -0.51
CA PHE A 58 18.63 0.97 -1.29
C PHE A 58 18.79 0.72 -2.80
N GLY A 59 17.71 0.94 -3.55
CA GLY A 59 17.66 0.64 -5.00
C GLY A 59 17.60 -0.85 -5.36
N GLY A 60 17.46 -1.73 -4.34
CA GLY A 60 17.24 -3.16 -4.56
C GLY A 60 15.85 -3.44 -5.15
N ASN A 61 15.63 -4.68 -5.56
CA ASN A 61 14.35 -5.11 -6.12
C ASN A 61 13.40 -5.51 -4.99
N PHE A 62 12.18 -4.93 -4.97
CA PHE A 62 11.19 -5.14 -3.92
C PHE A 62 10.77 -6.61 -3.81
N VAL A 63 10.53 -7.28 -4.94
CA VAL A 63 10.05 -8.68 -4.94
C VAL A 63 11.07 -9.69 -4.41
N ASN A 64 12.36 -9.33 -4.37
CA ASN A 64 13.41 -10.12 -3.75
C ASN A 64 13.52 -9.87 -2.22
N GLY A 65 12.82 -8.87 -1.72
CA GLY A 65 12.74 -8.51 -0.32
C GLY A 65 11.74 -9.34 0.49
N GLU A 66 11.34 -8.83 1.64
CA GLU A 66 10.38 -9.49 2.53
C GLU A 66 9.00 -9.65 1.92
N CYS A 67 8.56 -8.67 1.15
CA CYS A 67 7.30 -8.75 0.38
C CYS A 67 6.12 -9.24 1.23
N SER A 68 5.86 -8.55 2.34
CA SER A 68 4.79 -8.85 3.31
C SER A 68 4.43 -7.60 4.10
N GLY A 69 3.32 -7.59 4.83
CA GLY A 69 2.93 -6.46 5.67
C GLY A 69 2.44 -5.27 4.87
N PHE A 70 2.61 -4.08 5.41
CA PHE A 70 2.25 -2.81 4.78
C PHE A 70 3.49 -1.92 4.67
N ASP A 71 3.92 -1.67 3.43
CA ASP A 71 4.99 -0.75 3.05
C ASP A 71 4.42 0.52 2.42
N ASP A 72 5.15 1.63 2.54
CA ASP A 72 4.91 2.83 1.74
C ASP A 72 5.79 2.82 0.49
N MET A 73 5.18 3.10 -0.65
CA MET A 73 5.89 3.30 -1.92
C MET A 73 5.99 4.79 -2.21
N PHE A 74 7.21 5.30 -2.38
CA PHE A 74 7.45 6.72 -2.64
C PHE A 74 8.88 6.93 -3.19
N PRO A 75 9.09 7.73 -4.24
CA PRO A 75 8.12 8.57 -4.96
C PRO A 75 7.54 7.89 -6.21
N THR A 76 7.65 6.58 -6.35
CA THR A 76 7.14 5.75 -7.45
C THR A 76 6.82 4.34 -6.95
N ILE A 77 6.09 3.54 -7.75
CA ILE A 77 6.05 2.07 -7.62
C ILE A 77 7.04 1.48 -8.62
N ASP A 78 6.79 1.59 -9.91
CA ASP A 78 7.72 1.09 -10.92
C ASP A 78 8.94 1.99 -11.08
N LYS A 79 10.09 1.37 -11.31
CA LYS A 79 11.34 2.07 -11.62
C LYS A 79 11.19 2.95 -12.86
N CYS A 80 11.55 4.23 -12.73
CA CYS A 80 11.53 5.19 -13.83
C CYS A 80 12.54 6.32 -13.63
N LEU A 81 12.59 7.26 -14.56
CA LEU A 81 13.40 8.48 -14.42
C LEU A 81 12.47 9.66 -14.09
N PHE A 82 12.93 10.54 -13.21
CA PHE A 82 12.25 11.82 -12.97
C PHE A 82 12.27 12.66 -14.25
N ASP A 83 11.15 13.21 -14.67
CA ASP A 83 11.01 13.85 -16.00
C ASP A 83 11.04 15.38 -15.99
N ALA A 84 11.16 16.01 -14.81
CA ALA A 84 11.13 17.47 -14.64
C ALA A 84 12.41 18.01 -13.99
N GLU A 85 12.77 19.25 -14.36
CA GLU A 85 13.87 19.98 -13.71
C GLU A 85 13.52 20.30 -12.24
N PRO A 86 14.50 20.33 -11.33
CA PRO A 86 15.94 20.19 -11.55
C PRO A 86 16.44 18.72 -11.51
N TRP A 87 15.56 17.75 -11.28
CA TRP A 87 15.95 16.32 -11.10
C TRP A 87 15.78 15.48 -12.36
N LYS A 88 15.59 16.10 -13.50
CA LYS A 88 15.40 15.37 -14.76
C LYS A 88 16.53 14.35 -14.99
N GLY A 89 16.13 13.09 -15.22
CA GLY A 89 17.06 11.98 -15.42
C GLY A 89 17.57 11.31 -14.15
N VAL A 90 17.19 11.80 -12.95
CA VAL A 90 17.45 11.10 -11.69
C VAL A 90 16.59 9.87 -11.64
N GLU A 91 17.19 8.72 -11.31
CA GLU A 91 16.48 7.45 -11.20
C GLU A 91 15.62 7.41 -9.94
N MET A 92 14.35 7.07 -10.11
CA MET A 92 13.44 6.62 -9.06
C MET A 92 13.50 5.09 -9.01
N ALA A 93 13.94 4.55 -7.88
CA ALA A 93 14.17 3.13 -7.70
C ALA A 93 12.86 2.31 -7.71
N ASP A 94 13.00 1.01 -7.90
CA ASP A 94 11.88 0.05 -7.80
C ASP A 94 11.17 0.16 -6.45
N HIS A 95 9.86 0.41 -6.47
CA HIS A 95 9.00 0.70 -5.33
C HIS A 95 9.43 1.95 -4.52
N GLY A 96 10.26 2.83 -5.14
CA GLY A 96 10.72 4.06 -4.54
C GLY A 96 11.85 3.89 -3.53
N GLU A 97 12.00 4.87 -2.64
CA GLU A 97 13.12 4.93 -1.70
C GLU A 97 12.75 4.40 -0.31
N VAL A 98 11.59 4.78 0.19
CA VAL A 98 11.28 4.77 1.63
C VAL A 98 11.12 3.38 2.24
N TRP A 99 10.70 2.38 1.46
CA TRP A 99 10.50 1.00 1.92
C TRP A 99 11.80 0.28 2.33
N SER A 100 12.95 0.73 1.80
CA SER A 100 14.27 0.13 2.07
C SER A 100 15.14 0.98 3.00
N LEU A 101 14.74 2.23 3.28
CA LEU A 101 15.49 3.15 4.12
C LEU A 101 15.27 2.89 5.62
N PRO A 102 16.26 3.24 6.46
CA PRO A 102 16.07 3.29 7.91
C PRO A 102 15.21 4.50 8.28
N TRP A 103 14.11 4.26 9.00
CA TRP A 103 13.29 5.31 9.58
C TRP A 103 13.72 5.60 11.01
N GLY A 104 13.84 6.89 11.35
CA GLY A 104 13.91 7.33 12.74
C GLY A 104 12.56 7.12 13.42
N PHE A 105 12.57 6.94 14.76
CA PHE A 105 11.34 6.83 15.53
C PHE A 105 11.41 7.54 16.87
N GLU A 106 10.24 7.95 17.37
CA GLU A 106 10.04 8.50 18.70
C GLU A 106 8.69 7.97 19.24
N ILE A 107 8.66 7.68 20.55
CA ILE A 107 7.45 7.28 21.26
C ILE A 107 7.08 8.42 22.21
N ASP A 108 5.91 9.02 22.01
CA ASP A 108 5.35 10.06 22.87
C ASP A 108 3.99 9.63 23.40
N GLY A 109 3.94 9.18 24.63
CA GLY A 109 2.73 8.71 25.30
C GLY A 109 2.09 7.53 24.57
N HIS A 110 1.02 7.80 23.82
CA HIS A 110 0.25 6.81 23.07
C HIS A 110 0.49 6.88 21.56
N PHE A 111 1.48 7.65 21.14
CA PHE A 111 1.82 7.91 19.76
C PHE A 111 3.17 7.32 19.39
N LEU A 112 3.25 6.72 18.23
CA LEU A 112 4.51 6.35 17.57
C LEU A 112 4.72 7.30 16.39
N HIS A 113 5.84 8.03 16.41
CA HIS A 113 6.27 8.86 15.31
C HIS A 113 7.37 8.14 14.55
N LEU A 114 7.24 8.07 13.23
CA LEU A 114 8.29 7.58 12.33
C LEU A 114 8.64 8.68 11.33
N SER A 115 9.91 8.79 10.95
CA SER A 115 10.32 9.75 9.94
C SER A 115 11.50 9.26 9.10
N VAL A 116 11.51 9.67 7.81
CA VAL A 116 12.59 9.37 6.86
C VAL A 116 12.83 10.57 5.96
N GLU A 117 14.09 10.81 5.60
CA GLU A 117 14.49 11.76 4.56
C GLU A 117 14.85 11.02 3.28
N GLY A 118 14.56 11.63 2.13
CA GLY A 118 14.93 11.11 0.83
C GLY A 118 16.45 11.11 0.60
N ILE A 119 16.91 10.20 -0.26
CA ILE A 119 18.33 10.14 -0.66
C ILE A 119 18.54 10.91 -1.96
N ASN A 120 17.75 10.63 -2.98
CA ASN A 120 17.90 11.26 -4.31
C ASN A 120 17.13 12.58 -4.42
N PHE A 121 16.13 12.79 -3.55
CA PHE A 121 15.25 13.96 -3.58
C PHE A 121 15.14 14.61 -2.19
N PRO A 122 15.08 15.96 -2.11
CA PRO A 122 15.09 16.70 -0.85
C PRO A 122 13.69 16.75 -0.21
N TYR A 123 13.22 15.62 0.31
CA TYR A 123 11.96 15.53 1.04
C TYR A 123 12.14 14.86 2.39
N LYS A 124 11.13 15.01 3.24
CA LYS A 124 10.92 14.24 4.47
C LYS A 124 9.50 13.71 4.50
N ILE A 125 9.33 12.43 4.88
CA ILE A 125 8.05 11.86 5.23
C ILE A 125 8.01 11.56 6.72
N GLU A 126 6.89 11.94 7.35
CA GLU A 126 6.60 11.69 8.75
C GLU A 126 5.28 10.92 8.87
N LYS A 127 5.25 9.93 9.79
CA LYS A 127 4.05 9.19 10.17
C LYS A 127 3.76 9.45 11.63
N HIS A 128 2.51 9.79 11.95
CA HIS A 128 1.99 9.88 13.30
C HIS A 128 0.96 8.76 13.49
N ILE A 129 1.27 7.78 14.33
CA ILE A 129 0.60 6.48 14.42
C ILE A 129 -0.03 6.32 15.79
N TYR A 130 -1.33 5.99 15.82
CA TYR A 130 -2.09 5.83 17.08
C TYR A 130 -3.39 5.05 16.85
N PHE A 131 -4.00 4.58 17.92
CA PHE A 131 -5.37 4.06 17.88
C PHE A 131 -6.37 5.20 17.98
N SER A 132 -7.10 5.49 16.92
CA SER A 132 -8.17 6.50 16.87
C SER A 132 -9.44 6.01 17.57
N ALA A 133 -9.65 4.69 17.60
CA ALA A 133 -10.69 3.98 18.31
C ALA A 133 -10.18 2.61 18.79
N PRO A 134 -10.91 1.89 19.68
CA PRO A 134 -10.48 0.55 20.12
C PRO A 134 -10.24 -0.45 18.99
N SER A 135 -10.93 -0.32 17.87
CA SER A 135 -10.82 -1.19 16.69
C SER A 135 -10.19 -0.50 15.47
N SER A 136 -9.59 0.67 15.63
CA SER A 136 -9.04 1.46 14.50
C SER A 136 -7.60 1.92 14.77
N LEU A 137 -6.70 1.60 13.84
CA LEU A 137 -5.35 2.13 13.78
C LEU A 137 -5.31 3.27 12.76
N ARG A 138 -4.84 4.43 13.18
CA ARG A 138 -4.67 5.62 12.33
C ARG A 138 -3.21 5.94 12.10
N ILE A 139 -2.88 6.26 10.86
CA ILE A 139 -1.57 6.76 10.43
C ILE A 139 -1.80 8.08 9.69
N ASP A 140 -1.42 9.18 10.29
CA ASP A 140 -1.40 10.49 9.64
C ASP A 140 -0.01 10.74 9.05
N TYR A 141 0.01 11.17 7.78
CA TYR A 141 1.23 11.41 7.02
C TYR A 141 1.46 12.89 6.76
N THR A 142 2.72 13.29 6.79
CA THR A 142 3.17 14.60 6.31
C THR A 142 4.39 14.42 5.42
N LEU A 143 4.27 14.82 4.14
CA LEU A 143 5.38 14.97 3.22
C LEU A 143 5.81 16.44 3.23
N THR A 144 7.07 16.73 3.47
CA THR A 144 7.68 18.06 3.39
C THR A 144 8.64 18.11 2.21
N ASN A 145 8.45 19.04 1.30
CA ASN A 145 9.38 19.35 0.22
C ASN A 145 10.35 20.43 0.68
N TYR A 146 11.63 20.12 0.83
CA TYR A 146 12.66 21.07 1.26
C TYR A 146 13.26 21.89 0.09
N SER A 147 12.91 21.54 -1.15
CA SER A 147 13.46 22.22 -2.32
C SER A 147 12.75 23.55 -2.60
N THR A 148 13.38 24.36 -3.43
CA THR A 148 12.79 25.59 -4.01
C THR A 148 12.01 25.31 -5.29
N TYR A 149 11.79 24.05 -5.63
CA TYR A 149 11.05 23.58 -6.80
C TYR A 149 9.86 22.72 -6.37
N ASP A 150 8.80 22.76 -7.16
CA ASP A 150 7.69 21.82 -7.01
C ASP A 150 8.19 20.39 -7.24
N PHE A 151 7.66 19.43 -6.47
CA PHE A 151 8.04 18.03 -6.56
C PHE A 151 6.82 17.16 -6.94
N GLU A 152 6.87 16.56 -8.11
CA GLU A 152 5.88 15.60 -8.58
C GLU A 152 6.20 14.22 -7.98
N PHE A 153 5.18 13.50 -7.53
CA PHE A 153 5.37 12.23 -6.83
C PHE A 153 4.18 11.28 -6.98
N LEU A 154 4.44 10.03 -6.71
CA LEU A 154 3.48 9.01 -6.38
C LEU A 154 3.73 8.56 -4.94
N TRP A 155 2.68 8.52 -4.13
CA TRP A 155 2.65 7.73 -2.90
C TRP A 155 1.57 6.67 -3.03
N ALA A 156 1.90 5.43 -2.64
CA ALA A 156 0.95 4.35 -2.53
C ALA A 156 1.13 3.61 -1.20
N GLY A 157 0.02 3.33 -0.53
CA GLY A 157 -0.01 2.42 0.60
C GLY A 157 -0.08 0.99 0.07
N HIS A 158 0.98 0.22 0.21
CA HIS A 158 1.08 -1.14 -0.32
C HIS A 158 0.72 -2.16 0.77
N LEU A 159 -0.60 -2.32 1.04
CA LEU A 159 -1.11 -3.22 2.07
C LEU A 159 -1.26 -4.64 1.52
N MET A 160 -0.31 -5.51 1.81
CA MET A 160 -0.37 -6.94 1.46
C MET A 160 -1.20 -7.68 2.51
N LEU A 161 -2.40 -8.11 2.14
CA LEU A 161 -3.39 -8.68 3.06
C LEU A 161 -3.61 -10.16 2.76
N ASN A 162 -3.77 -10.96 3.81
CA ASN A 162 -4.23 -12.34 3.69
C ASN A 162 -5.66 -12.36 3.15
N ILE A 163 -5.97 -13.36 2.32
CA ILE A 163 -7.33 -13.63 1.86
C ILE A 163 -7.67 -15.11 2.03
N GLU A 164 -8.96 -15.40 1.97
CA GLU A 164 -9.53 -16.73 1.90
C GLU A 164 -10.41 -16.81 0.64
N GLU A 165 -10.61 -18.00 0.09
CA GLU A 165 -11.56 -18.19 -1.02
C GLU A 165 -12.94 -17.66 -0.60
N GLY A 166 -13.52 -16.79 -1.43
CA GLY A 166 -14.78 -16.10 -1.12
C GLY A 166 -14.63 -14.79 -0.35
N THR A 167 -13.40 -14.34 -0.01
CA THR A 167 -13.18 -12.97 0.51
C THR A 167 -13.72 -11.97 -0.50
N LYS A 168 -14.61 -11.08 -0.04
CA LYS A 168 -15.25 -10.07 -0.88
C LYS A 168 -14.60 -8.71 -0.67
N VAL A 169 -14.33 -8.02 -1.77
CA VAL A 169 -13.85 -6.63 -1.81
C VAL A 169 -15.03 -5.71 -2.05
N GLU A 170 -15.26 -4.77 -1.14
CA GLU A 170 -16.25 -3.72 -1.31
C GLU A 170 -15.54 -2.36 -1.44
N VAL A 171 -16.02 -1.55 -2.36
CA VAL A 171 -15.49 -0.22 -2.69
C VAL A 171 -16.66 0.76 -2.84
N PRO A 172 -16.42 2.08 -2.88
CA PRO A 172 -17.47 3.08 -3.13
C PRO A 172 -18.28 2.79 -4.40
N GLU A 173 -19.56 3.16 -4.41
CA GLU A 173 -20.48 2.91 -5.52
C GLU A 173 -20.03 3.55 -6.84
N GLU A 174 -19.27 4.65 -6.77
CA GLU A 174 -18.71 5.33 -7.94
C GLU A 174 -17.57 4.56 -8.62
N CYS A 175 -17.07 3.48 -8.01
CA CYS A 175 -16.02 2.62 -8.58
C CYS A 175 -16.62 1.68 -9.65
N GLU A 176 -16.91 2.20 -10.85
CA GLU A 176 -17.58 1.45 -11.91
C GLU A 176 -16.63 0.89 -12.98
N GLN A 177 -15.49 1.54 -13.19
CA GLN A 177 -14.52 1.18 -14.24
C GLN A 177 -13.13 1.00 -13.69
N ILE A 178 -12.43 -0.01 -14.20
CA ILE A 178 -11.03 -0.29 -13.89
C ILE A 178 -10.17 -0.26 -15.15
N VAL A 179 -8.89 0.09 -14.97
CA VAL A 179 -7.85 -0.01 -15.99
C VAL A 179 -6.81 -1.03 -15.54
N THR A 180 -6.51 -2.00 -16.38
CA THR A 180 -5.52 -3.05 -16.10
C THR A 180 -4.10 -2.50 -16.20
N VAL A 181 -3.27 -2.79 -15.20
CA VAL A 181 -1.84 -2.47 -15.19
C VAL A 181 -1.01 -3.71 -15.48
N LEU A 182 -1.31 -4.82 -14.80
CA LEU A 182 -0.59 -6.07 -14.94
C LEU A 182 -1.57 -7.24 -14.82
N SER A 183 -1.42 -8.25 -15.66
CA SER A 183 -2.27 -9.46 -15.60
C SER A 183 -1.55 -10.65 -16.25
N ASN A 184 -1.69 -11.84 -15.66
CA ASN A 184 -1.35 -13.10 -16.32
C ASN A 184 -2.55 -13.72 -17.03
N GLU A 185 -3.69 -13.05 -17.04
CA GLU A 185 -4.86 -13.35 -17.86
C GLU A 185 -4.69 -12.75 -19.26
N LYS A 186 -5.77 -12.68 -20.08
CA LYS A 186 -5.68 -12.12 -21.45
C LYS A 186 -5.62 -10.60 -21.54
N ARG A 187 -5.81 -9.90 -20.42
CA ARG A 187 -5.82 -8.43 -20.38
C ARG A 187 -4.44 -7.85 -20.50
N LYS A 188 -4.34 -6.71 -21.16
CA LYS A 188 -3.09 -5.96 -21.37
C LYS A 188 -3.12 -4.67 -20.59
N PHE A 189 -1.96 -4.07 -20.40
CA PHE A 189 -1.86 -2.72 -19.88
C PHE A 189 -2.77 -1.76 -20.65
N GLY A 190 -3.56 -0.97 -19.90
CA GLY A 190 -4.48 0.01 -20.45
C GLY A 190 -5.86 -0.54 -20.84
N ASP A 191 -6.10 -1.85 -20.79
CA ASP A 191 -7.43 -2.40 -21.05
C ASP A 191 -8.43 -1.94 -19.98
N GLU A 192 -9.54 -1.36 -20.42
CA GLU A 192 -10.62 -0.88 -19.55
C GLU A 192 -11.73 -1.91 -19.43
N ASN A 193 -12.24 -2.10 -18.22
CA ASN A 193 -13.30 -3.06 -17.94
C ASN A 193 -14.31 -2.49 -16.93
N ASN A 194 -15.55 -2.99 -16.97
CA ASN A 194 -16.57 -2.64 -15.99
C ASN A 194 -16.41 -3.49 -14.72
N TRP A 195 -16.20 -2.83 -13.58
CA TRP A 195 -16.20 -3.45 -12.28
C TRP A 195 -17.62 -3.92 -11.88
N PRO A 196 -17.79 -5.07 -11.20
CA PRO A 196 -16.74 -6.00 -10.78
C PRO A 196 -16.55 -7.19 -11.74
N PHE A 197 -16.99 -7.13 -12.97
CA PHE A 197 -17.02 -8.29 -13.86
C PHE A 197 -15.89 -8.27 -14.88
N LEU A 198 -15.10 -9.34 -14.88
CA LEU A 198 -14.01 -9.56 -15.82
C LEU A 198 -14.19 -10.85 -16.61
N ILE A 199 -13.38 -11.03 -17.65
CA ILE A 199 -13.31 -12.25 -18.46
C ILE A 199 -11.97 -12.92 -18.24
N ASP A 200 -11.94 -14.18 -17.88
CA ASP A 200 -10.71 -14.94 -17.65
C ASP A 200 -10.02 -15.39 -18.95
N SER A 201 -8.89 -16.09 -18.82
CA SER A 201 -8.11 -16.60 -19.95
C SER A 201 -8.88 -17.65 -20.79
N LYS A 202 -9.91 -18.28 -20.25
CA LYS A 202 -10.77 -19.24 -20.94
C LYS A 202 -11.95 -18.57 -21.66
N GLY A 203 -12.21 -17.29 -21.36
CA GLY A 203 -13.35 -16.53 -21.89
C GLY A 203 -14.57 -16.60 -20.99
N GLU A 204 -14.42 -17.06 -19.75
CA GLU A 204 -15.52 -17.15 -18.79
C GLU A 204 -15.62 -15.86 -17.97
N ARG A 205 -16.86 -15.41 -17.71
CA ARG A 205 -17.12 -14.23 -16.89
C ARG A 205 -17.03 -14.57 -15.42
N TYR A 206 -16.26 -13.79 -14.65
CA TYR A 206 -16.14 -13.93 -13.21
C TYR A 206 -16.26 -12.59 -12.47
N ARG A 207 -16.38 -12.64 -11.16
CA ARG A 207 -16.41 -11.48 -10.28
C ARG A 207 -15.00 -11.24 -9.72
N ALA A 208 -14.41 -10.10 -10.06
CA ALA A 208 -13.09 -9.69 -9.57
C ALA A 208 -13.12 -9.13 -8.14
N ASP A 209 -14.32 -8.86 -7.61
CA ASP A 209 -14.51 -8.46 -6.21
C ASP A 209 -14.63 -9.64 -5.23
N ILE A 210 -14.47 -10.88 -5.71
CA ILE A 210 -14.51 -12.09 -4.88
C ILE A 210 -13.27 -12.92 -5.17
N ALA A 211 -12.47 -13.18 -4.13
CA ALA A 211 -11.28 -14.03 -4.25
C ALA A 211 -11.70 -15.45 -4.65
N ARG A 212 -11.14 -15.92 -5.77
CA ARG A 212 -11.33 -17.29 -6.27
C ARG A 212 -10.34 -18.24 -5.58
N SER A 213 -10.46 -19.53 -5.83
CA SER A 213 -9.50 -20.53 -5.33
C SER A 213 -8.06 -20.20 -5.76
N LYS A 214 -7.09 -20.46 -4.88
CA LYS A 214 -5.65 -20.35 -5.16
C LYS A 214 -5.21 -21.19 -6.39
N ASP A 215 -5.94 -22.26 -6.71
CA ASP A 215 -5.66 -23.16 -7.83
C ASP A 215 -5.93 -22.52 -9.21
N ILE A 216 -6.61 -21.39 -9.26
CA ILE A 216 -6.81 -20.61 -10.48
C ILE A 216 -5.48 -20.11 -11.04
N LYS A 217 -4.49 -19.83 -10.15
CA LYS A 217 -3.21 -19.24 -10.51
C LYS A 217 -3.36 -17.89 -11.23
N GLY A 218 -4.42 -17.16 -10.88
CA GLY A 218 -4.68 -15.80 -11.34
C GLY A 218 -3.77 -14.79 -10.66
N PHE A 219 -3.40 -13.77 -11.41
CA PHE A 219 -2.63 -12.63 -10.92
C PHE A 219 -2.98 -11.39 -11.73
N GLU A 220 -3.49 -10.37 -11.09
CA GLU A 220 -3.94 -9.17 -11.78
C GLU A 220 -3.87 -7.93 -10.91
N LYS A 221 -3.31 -6.84 -11.49
CA LYS A 221 -3.30 -5.49 -10.93
C LYS A 221 -4.10 -4.55 -11.81
N TYR A 222 -4.96 -3.76 -11.19
CA TYR A 222 -5.76 -2.72 -11.84
C TYR A 222 -5.97 -1.54 -10.90
N TYR A 223 -6.28 -0.37 -11.48
CA TYR A 223 -6.75 0.81 -10.76
C TYR A 223 -8.19 1.10 -11.10
N PHE A 224 -8.95 1.66 -10.14
CA PHE A 224 -10.17 2.37 -10.49
C PHE A 224 -9.80 3.63 -11.26
N LYS A 225 -10.44 3.80 -12.43
CA LYS A 225 -10.03 4.78 -13.45
C LYS A 225 -10.22 6.23 -13.00
N ASP A 226 -11.34 6.49 -12.32
CA ASP A 226 -11.74 7.82 -11.91
C ASP A 226 -11.30 8.13 -10.47
N LYS A 227 -11.16 9.43 -10.17
CA LYS A 227 -10.92 9.90 -8.81
C LYS A 227 -12.09 9.54 -7.91
N LEU A 228 -11.77 8.96 -6.77
CA LEU A 228 -12.73 8.63 -5.74
C LEU A 228 -13.33 9.89 -5.10
N LYS A 229 -14.63 9.85 -4.82
CA LYS A 229 -15.32 10.84 -3.97
C LYS A 229 -15.26 10.44 -2.50
N SER A 230 -15.16 9.13 -2.25
CA SER A 230 -15.09 8.54 -0.92
C SER A 230 -13.89 7.60 -0.84
N GLY A 231 -12.94 7.86 0.06
CA GLY A 231 -11.71 7.08 0.19
C GLY A 231 -11.90 5.90 1.13
N TRP A 232 -12.32 4.73 0.63
CA TRP A 232 -12.35 3.51 1.41
C TRP A 232 -12.36 2.24 0.55
N CYS A 233 -11.90 1.14 1.16
CA CYS A 233 -12.03 -0.22 0.65
C CYS A 233 -12.27 -1.15 1.85
N GLU A 234 -13.14 -2.15 1.72
CA GLU A 234 -13.48 -3.08 2.79
C GLU A 234 -13.34 -4.53 2.31
N LEU A 235 -12.67 -5.35 3.08
CA LEU A 235 -12.59 -6.80 2.88
C LEU A 235 -13.53 -7.50 3.85
N LYS A 236 -14.44 -8.31 3.32
CA LYS A 236 -15.33 -9.19 4.08
C LYS A 236 -14.88 -10.64 3.92
N TYR A 237 -14.39 -11.21 4.99
CA TYR A 237 -13.92 -12.60 5.00
C TYR A 237 -15.08 -13.59 5.13
N PRO A 238 -14.94 -14.82 4.62
CA PRO A 238 -15.97 -15.84 4.70
C PRO A 238 -16.45 -16.10 6.13
N GLY A 239 -17.74 -16.35 6.27
CA GLY A 239 -18.35 -16.63 7.58
C GLY A 239 -18.58 -15.40 8.47
N ASN A 240 -18.36 -14.18 7.95
CA ASN A 240 -18.58 -12.90 8.67
C ASN A 240 -17.83 -12.77 10.01
N LYS A 241 -16.72 -13.51 10.17
CA LYS A 241 -15.93 -13.50 11.41
C LYS A 241 -14.93 -12.36 11.45
N ASN A 242 -14.45 -11.93 10.31
CA ASN A 242 -13.48 -10.85 10.18
C ASN A 242 -13.92 -9.89 9.08
N ILE A 243 -13.72 -8.60 9.33
CA ILE A 243 -13.88 -7.50 8.37
C ILE A 243 -12.63 -6.64 8.51
N LEU A 244 -12.15 -6.08 7.43
CA LEU A 244 -11.10 -5.08 7.44
C LEU A 244 -11.50 -3.94 6.53
N LYS A 245 -11.62 -2.74 7.08
CA LYS A 245 -11.87 -1.52 6.32
C LYS A 245 -10.64 -0.64 6.33
N ILE A 246 -10.23 -0.19 5.16
CA ILE A 246 -9.17 0.79 4.96
C ILE A 246 -9.85 2.08 4.52
N SER A 247 -9.68 3.16 5.27
CA SER A 247 -10.19 4.49 4.96
C SER A 247 -9.04 5.46 4.73
N PHE A 248 -9.19 6.40 3.82
CA PHE A 248 -8.17 7.38 3.45
C PHE A 248 -8.79 8.69 2.96
N SER A 249 -7.98 9.76 2.87
CA SER A 249 -8.47 11.07 2.42
C SER A 249 -8.58 11.11 0.88
N ALA A 250 -9.79 10.99 0.33
CA ALA A 250 -10.02 11.00 -1.11
C ALA A 250 -9.55 12.31 -1.79
N ASP A 251 -9.54 13.44 -1.08
CA ASP A 251 -9.05 14.72 -1.61
C ASP A 251 -7.54 14.72 -1.91
N THR A 252 -6.76 13.93 -1.17
CA THR A 252 -5.29 13.89 -1.27
C THR A 252 -4.76 12.53 -1.71
N VAL A 253 -5.55 11.47 -1.58
CA VAL A 253 -5.27 10.10 -2.05
C VAL A 253 -6.46 9.66 -2.90
N PRO A 254 -6.61 10.20 -4.12
CA PRO A 254 -7.85 10.09 -4.88
C PRO A 254 -7.99 8.80 -5.70
N TYR A 255 -7.04 7.89 -5.67
CA TYR A 255 -7.08 6.66 -6.45
C TYR A 255 -6.96 5.41 -5.59
N LEU A 256 -7.44 4.30 -6.10
CA LEU A 256 -7.34 2.99 -5.48
C LEU A 256 -6.86 1.97 -6.51
N GLY A 257 -5.71 1.38 -6.24
CA GLY A 257 -5.20 0.20 -6.93
C GLY A 257 -5.54 -1.07 -6.15
N ILE A 258 -5.74 -2.16 -6.88
CA ILE A 258 -5.90 -3.50 -6.31
C ILE A 258 -5.05 -4.48 -7.10
N LEU A 259 -4.26 -5.29 -6.40
CA LEU A 259 -3.61 -6.45 -6.96
C LEU A 259 -4.19 -7.70 -6.29
N MET A 260 -4.90 -8.51 -7.06
CA MET A 260 -5.40 -9.82 -6.63
C MET A 260 -4.40 -10.90 -7.06
N ASN A 261 -3.88 -11.66 -6.10
CA ASN A 261 -2.98 -12.77 -6.35
C ASN A 261 -3.58 -14.07 -5.84
N GLU A 262 -4.11 -14.85 -6.75
CA GLU A 262 -4.73 -16.15 -6.49
C GLU A 262 -3.77 -17.31 -6.82
N GLY A 263 -2.52 -17.19 -6.37
CA GLY A 263 -1.46 -18.19 -6.58
C GLY A 263 -0.66 -18.02 -7.87
N GLY A 264 -0.91 -16.97 -8.65
CA GLY A 264 -0.26 -16.73 -9.94
C GLY A 264 1.15 -16.17 -9.85
N TRP A 265 1.48 -15.53 -8.73
CA TRP A 265 2.80 -14.98 -8.47
C TRP A 265 3.35 -15.50 -7.15
N ASP A 266 4.58 -16.07 -7.19
CA ASP A 266 5.34 -16.62 -6.05
C ASP A 266 4.53 -17.60 -5.17
N ASP A 267 3.55 -18.25 -5.77
CA ASP A 267 2.57 -19.14 -5.08
C ASP A 267 1.89 -18.50 -3.87
N LEU A 268 1.84 -17.17 -3.81
CA LEU A 268 1.17 -16.43 -2.75
C LEU A 268 -0.34 -16.39 -2.99
N TYR A 269 -1.09 -16.27 -1.89
CA TYR A 269 -2.53 -16.11 -1.93
C TYR A 269 -2.92 -14.92 -1.08
N ASN A 270 -3.01 -13.76 -1.73
CA ASN A 270 -3.16 -12.48 -1.05
C ASN A 270 -3.79 -11.43 -1.97
N ILE A 271 -4.24 -10.36 -1.37
CA ILE A 271 -4.62 -9.12 -2.07
C ILE A 271 -3.70 -7.99 -1.61
N ILE A 272 -3.38 -7.08 -2.51
CA ILE A 272 -2.75 -5.81 -2.16
C ILE A 272 -3.78 -4.71 -2.41
N ILE A 273 -4.06 -3.92 -1.37
CA ILE A 273 -4.90 -2.74 -1.45
C ILE A 273 -3.98 -1.53 -1.47
N GLU A 274 -4.09 -0.73 -2.51
CA GLU A 274 -3.20 0.40 -2.77
C GLU A 274 -3.97 1.73 -2.88
N PRO A 275 -4.34 2.38 -1.74
CA PRO A 275 -4.70 3.79 -1.79
C PRO A 275 -3.52 4.58 -2.36
N CYS A 276 -3.76 5.38 -3.40
CA CYS A 276 -2.68 5.98 -4.16
C CYS A 276 -2.97 7.45 -4.51
N THR A 277 -1.91 8.26 -4.53
CA THR A 277 -2.01 9.67 -4.91
C THR A 277 -2.14 9.88 -6.42
N VAL A 278 -1.85 8.86 -7.22
CA VAL A 278 -1.97 8.89 -8.68
C VAL A 278 -2.59 7.58 -9.18
N CYS A 279 -3.12 7.56 -10.39
CA CYS A 279 -3.44 6.32 -11.11
C CYS A 279 -2.20 5.84 -11.86
N TYR A 280 -2.00 4.52 -11.97
CA TYR A 280 -0.80 3.84 -12.49
C TYR A 280 0.38 3.81 -11.51
N ASP A 281 1.46 3.12 -11.90
CA ASP A 281 2.59 2.80 -11.02
C ASP A 281 3.78 3.78 -11.18
N ARG A 282 3.64 4.81 -12.04
CA ARG A 282 4.73 5.75 -12.36
C ARG A 282 4.20 7.19 -12.45
N PRO A 283 4.89 8.17 -11.85
CA PRO A 283 4.48 9.58 -11.92
C PRO A 283 4.50 10.15 -13.35
N ASP A 284 5.52 9.82 -14.16
CA ASP A 284 5.63 10.26 -15.54
C ASP A 284 4.45 9.77 -16.39
N LEU A 285 4.06 8.51 -16.24
CA LEU A 285 2.89 7.93 -16.91
C LEU A 285 1.59 8.59 -16.43
N ALA A 286 1.42 8.76 -15.12
CA ALA A 286 0.25 9.44 -14.56
C ALA A 286 0.12 10.89 -15.05
N LYS A 287 1.24 11.57 -15.29
CA LYS A 287 1.29 12.94 -15.83
C LYS A 287 0.73 13.02 -17.25
N GLU A 288 0.97 12.02 -18.09
CA GLU A 288 0.40 11.96 -19.46
C GLU A 288 -1.15 11.97 -19.43
N TYR A 289 -1.74 11.47 -18.37
CA TYR A 289 -3.19 11.46 -18.14
C TYR A 289 -3.69 12.61 -17.26
N GLY A 290 -2.81 13.56 -16.86
CA GLY A 290 -3.17 14.66 -15.97
C GLY A 290 -3.49 14.24 -14.53
N GLN A 291 -2.91 13.13 -14.08
CA GLN A 291 -3.23 12.48 -12.78
C GLN A 291 -2.06 12.48 -11.80
N VAL A 292 -0.97 13.20 -12.06
CA VAL A 292 0.19 13.25 -11.16
C VAL A 292 -0.11 14.12 -9.94
N SER A 293 0.38 13.68 -8.77
CA SER A 293 0.36 14.49 -7.55
C SER A 293 1.61 15.33 -7.42
N LYS A 294 1.47 16.49 -6.76
CA LYS A 294 2.53 17.46 -6.61
C LYS A 294 2.51 18.09 -5.21
N VAL A 295 3.67 18.27 -4.63
CA VAL A 295 3.89 19.13 -3.47
C VAL A 295 4.68 20.39 -3.90
N GLU A 296 4.14 21.56 -3.60
CA GLU A 296 4.78 22.85 -3.95
C GLU A 296 6.11 23.05 -3.24
N ALA A 297 6.96 23.91 -3.81
CA ALA A 297 8.24 24.31 -3.24
C ALA A 297 8.11 24.76 -1.78
N GLN A 298 8.90 24.17 -0.88
CA GLN A 298 8.95 24.50 0.56
C GLN A 298 7.57 24.39 1.24
N ARG A 299 6.70 23.47 0.76
CA ARG A 299 5.37 23.21 1.32
C ARG A 299 5.25 21.78 1.80
N THR A 300 4.12 21.51 2.42
CA THR A 300 3.76 20.17 2.91
C THR A 300 2.53 19.64 2.20
N TYR A 301 2.48 18.29 2.07
CA TYR A 301 1.32 17.56 1.58
C TYR A 301 0.91 16.56 2.68
N LYS A 302 -0.39 16.47 2.99
CA LYS A 302 -0.86 15.67 4.12
C LYS A 302 -1.98 14.72 3.69
N TRP A 303 -1.93 13.50 4.24
CA TRP A 303 -2.98 12.49 4.06
C TRP A 303 -3.04 11.56 5.27
N TYR A 304 -3.94 10.61 5.23
CA TYR A 304 -4.04 9.57 6.24
C TYR A 304 -4.45 8.23 5.67
N ILE A 305 -4.14 7.17 6.41
CA ILE A 305 -4.73 5.84 6.33
C ILE A 305 -5.31 5.49 7.70
N GLU A 306 -6.52 4.93 7.71
CA GLU A 306 -7.13 4.35 8.91
C GLU A 306 -7.57 2.91 8.60
N ILE A 307 -7.10 1.96 9.42
CA ILE A 307 -7.40 0.53 9.30
C ILE A 307 -8.31 0.14 10.46
N THR A 308 -9.52 -0.30 10.16
CA THR A 308 -10.58 -0.66 11.13
C THR A 308 -11.00 -2.12 10.97
N ILE A 309 -11.23 -2.83 12.09
CA ILE A 309 -11.74 -4.21 12.15
C ILE A 309 -13.11 -4.29 12.80
#